data_ea957e2a93460dcc4aa337b7b5d97fb0
#
_entry.id   ea957e2a93460dcc4aa337b7b5d97fb0
#
_cell.length_a   1.000
_cell.length_b   1.000
_cell.length_c   1.000
_cell.angle_alpha   90.00
_cell.angle_beta   90.00
_cell.angle_gamma   90.00
#
_symmetry.space_group_name_H-M   'P 1'
#
loop_
_entity.id
_entity.type
_entity.pdbx_description
1 polymer ?
#
loop_
_entity_poly.entity_id
_entity_poly.type
_entity_poly.pdbx_seq_one_letter_code
_entity_poly.pdbx_strand_id
1 'polypeptide(L)'
;RSLAAYAIHQFFQDRGFVYVHTPLITGSDCEGAGEMFHVTTQPLGSYPVDDEGHPDTSKDFFGKPANLTVSGQLNGETYAAAFRNIYTFGPTFRAENSNTPRHAAEFWMIEPEISFADLSDDMDLAEAMIKYIVNYLMEHAAEELQFFGNFVDKTLMDRLNSIVQNEFARCTYTEAIRLLSESGHDFEYKPYWGCDLQTEHE
;
A
#
# COMPACT_ATOMS: atom_id res chain seq x y z
N ARG A 1 10.47 -3.70 12.31
CA ARG A 1 9.46 -4.29 11.41
C ARG A 1 8.55 -5.27 12.17
N SER A 2 9.08 -6.20 12.97
CA SER A 2 8.26 -7.17 13.72
C SER A 2 7.27 -6.48 14.66
N LEU A 3 7.73 -5.52 15.48
CA LEU A 3 6.87 -4.76 16.39
C LEU A 3 5.81 -3.94 15.63
N ALA A 4 6.19 -3.33 14.51
CA ALA A 4 5.24 -2.60 13.67
C ALA A 4 4.14 -3.52 13.11
N ALA A 5 4.50 -4.71 12.61
CA ALA A 5 3.54 -5.67 12.13
C ALA A 5 2.56 -6.12 13.24
N TYR A 6 3.08 -6.36 14.44
CA TYR A 6 2.25 -6.69 15.59
C TYR A 6 1.28 -5.54 15.96
N ALA A 7 1.79 -4.30 15.99
CA ALA A 7 0.97 -3.12 16.25
C ALA A 7 -0.17 -2.94 15.23
N ILE A 8 0.10 -3.21 13.95
CA ILE A 8 -0.92 -3.18 12.88
C ILE A 8 -2.03 -4.18 13.20
N HIS A 9 -1.68 -5.44 13.48
CA HIS A 9 -2.67 -6.46 13.81
C HIS A 9 -3.47 -6.09 15.07
N GLN A 10 -2.80 -5.59 16.11
CA GLN A 10 -3.45 -5.20 17.35
C GLN A 10 -4.41 -4.04 17.13
N PHE A 11 -3.99 -3.01 16.38
CA PHE A 11 -4.83 -1.85 16.06
C PHE A 11 -6.16 -2.24 15.43
N PHE A 12 -6.12 -3.09 14.41
CA PHE A 12 -7.32 -3.49 13.68
C PHE A 12 -8.18 -4.47 14.47
N GLN A 13 -7.58 -5.48 15.10
CA GLN A 13 -8.34 -6.51 15.83
C GLN A 13 -9.04 -5.93 17.08
N ASP A 14 -8.40 -5.02 17.81
CA ASP A 14 -9.01 -4.34 18.95
C ASP A 14 -10.21 -3.46 18.55
N ARG A 15 -10.29 -3.09 17.26
CA ARG A 15 -11.42 -2.34 16.68
C ARG A 15 -12.45 -3.23 15.99
N GLY A 16 -12.33 -4.54 16.14
CA GLY A 16 -13.28 -5.50 15.61
C GLY A 16 -13.14 -5.78 14.10
N PHE A 17 -12.03 -5.40 13.48
CA PHE A 17 -11.72 -5.80 12.12
C PHE A 17 -11.32 -7.26 12.05
N VAL A 18 -11.78 -7.93 11.01
CA VAL A 18 -11.41 -9.32 10.70
C VAL A 18 -10.21 -9.34 9.78
N TYR A 19 -9.13 -10.00 10.20
CA TYR A 19 -7.97 -10.23 9.34
C TYR A 19 -8.30 -11.32 8.33
N VAL A 20 -8.14 -11.03 7.04
CA VAL A 20 -8.39 -11.99 5.97
C VAL A 20 -7.14 -12.24 5.13
N HIS A 21 -6.93 -13.50 4.75
CA HIS A 21 -5.91 -13.91 3.81
C HIS A 21 -6.52 -14.02 2.43
N THR A 22 -6.14 -13.13 1.53
CA THR A 22 -6.53 -13.18 0.13
C THR A 22 -5.50 -13.95 -0.69
N PRO A 23 -5.90 -14.60 -1.80
CA PRO A 23 -4.96 -15.33 -2.65
C PRO A 23 -3.86 -14.44 -3.22
N LEU A 24 -2.61 -14.93 -3.17
CA LEU A 24 -1.47 -14.25 -3.80
C LEU A 24 -1.34 -14.58 -5.29
N ILE A 25 -1.84 -15.74 -5.72
CA ILE A 25 -1.91 -16.11 -7.13
C ILE A 25 -3.33 -15.85 -7.62
N THR A 26 -3.46 -15.02 -8.63
CA THR A 26 -4.75 -14.57 -9.14
C THR A 26 -4.78 -14.54 -10.67
N GLY A 27 -5.99 -14.66 -11.23
CA GLY A 27 -6.24 -14.39 -12.64
C GLY A 27 -6.73 -12.98 -12.94
N SER A 28 -6.81 -12.11 -11.90
CA SER A 28 -7.40 -10.78 -12.02
C SER A 28 -6.40 -9.70 -11.64
N ASP A 29 -6.36 -8.64 -12.44
CA ASP A 29 -5.71 -7.38 -12.09
C ASP A 29 -6.77 -6.49 -11.39
N CYS A 30 -6.61 -6.24 -10.10
CA CYS A 30 -7.62 -5.53 -9.31
C CYS A 30 -7.51 -4.00 -9.37
N GLU A 31 -6.35 -3.48 -9.74
CA GLU A 31 -6.13 -2.02 -9.77
C GLU A 31 -5.87 -1.47 -11.18
N GLY A 32 -5.85 -2.32 -12.20
CA GLY A 32 -5.41 -1.91 -13.54
C GLY A 32 -3.95 -1.44 -13.57
N ALA A 33 -3.14 -1.91 -12.63
CA ALA A 33 -1.75 -1.49 -12.45
C ALA A 33 -0.80 -2.01 -13.55
N GLY A 34 -1.34 -2.63 -14.58
CA GLY A 34 -0.73 -2.86 -15.89
C GLY A 34 0.33 -3.95 -15.95
N GLU A 35 1.26 -4.06 -15.03
CA GLU A 35 2.34 -5.03 -15.11
C GLU A 35 2.35 -5.96 -13.91
N MET A 36 1.87 -7.20 -14.14
CA MET A 36 1.85 -8.26 -13.15
C MET A 36 2.95 -9.28 -13.44
N PHE A 37 3.56 -9.81 -12.38
CA PHE A 37 4.44 -10.98 -12.53
C PHE A 37 3.63 -12.21 -12.87
N HIS A 38 3.99 -12.91 -13.97
CA HIS A 38 3.34 -14.14 -14.36
C HIS A 38 3.79 -15.32 -13.49
N VAL A 39 2.84 -16.19 -13.16
CA VAL A 39 3.07 -17.45 -12.45
C VAL A 39 2.89 -18.61 -13.44
N THR A 40 3.96 -19.37 -13.64
CA THR A 40 3.96 -20.53 -14.53
C THR A 40 4.77 -21.68 -13.93
N THR A 41 4.41 -22.92 -14.26
CA THR A 41 5.20 -24.12 -14.00
C THR A 41 6.01 -24.57 -15.20
N GLN A 42 5.91 -23.88 -16.31
CA GLN A 42 6.64 -24.22 -17.53
C GLN A 42 8.08 -23.69 -17.46
N PRO A 43 9.07 -24.44 -17.95
CA PRO A 43 10.44 -23.97 -18.00
C PRO A 43 10.61 -22.74 -18.89
N LEU A 44 11.48 -21.80 -18.48
CA LEU A 44 11.83 -20.65 -19.31
C LEU A 44 12.36 -21.09 -20.68
N GLY A 45 11.86 -20.46 -21.74
CA GLY A 45 12.27 -20.75 -23.12
C GLY A 45 11.57 -21.95 -23.79
N SER A 46 10.69 -22.67 -23.07
CA SER A 46 9.90 -23.77 -23.60
C SER A 46 8.41 -23.66 -23.30
N TYR A 47 7.92 -22.43 -23.15
CA TYR A 47 6.50 -22.20 -22.93
C TYR A 47 5.68 -22.67 -24.13
N PRO A 48 4.61 -23.45 -23.93
CA PRO A 48 3.74 -23.90 -25.00
C PRO A 48 3.14 -22.72 -25.75
N VAL A 49 3.04 -22.86 -27.07
CA VAL A 49 2.40 -21.87 -27.95
C VAL A 49 1.24 -22.51 -28.71
N ASP A 50 0.28 -21.69 -29.09
CA ASP A 50 -0.81 -22.06 -29.96
C ASP A 50 -0.35 -22.09 -31.47
N ASP A 51 -1.28 -22.37 -32.36
CA ASP A 51 -1.00 -22.43 -33.79
C ASP A 51 -0.60 -21.09 -34.42
N GLU A 52 -0.88 -19.97 -33.69
CA GLU A 52 -0.56 -18.61 -34.10
C GLU A 52 0.76 -18.11 -33.48
N GLY A 53 1.36 -18.91 -32.56
CA GLY A 53 2.62 -18.60 -31.90
C GLY A 53 2.46 -17.80 -30.58
N HIS A 54 1.24 -17.63 -30.08
CA HIS A 54 0.99 -16.99 -28.80
C HIS A 54 1.12 -17.99 -27.63
N PRO A 55 1.43 -17.53 -26.42
CA PRO A 55 1.49 -18.40 -25.23
C PRO A 55 0.17 -19.14 -25.00
N ASP A 56 0.24 -20.48 -25.00
CA ASP A 56 -0.93 -21.34 -24.74
C ASP A 56 -1.04 -21.67 -23.26
N THR A 57 -1.70 -20.80 -22.52
CA THR A 57 -1.91 -20.97 -21.07
C THR A 57 -2.77 -22.18 -20.71
N SER A 58 -3.54 -22.75 -21.66
CA SER A 58 -4.35 -23.95 -21.40
C SER A 58 -3.51 -25.17 -21.03
N LYS A 59 -2.23 -25.18 -21.40
CA LYS A 59 -1.26 -26.23 -21.11
C LYS A 59 -0.44 -25.98 -19.83
N ASP A 60 -0.65 -24.85 -19.16
CA ASP A 60 -0.01 -24.55 -17.89
C ASP A 60 -0.84 -25.05 -16.69
N PHE A 61 -0.27 -24.98 -15.49
CA PHE A 61 -0.85 -25.55 -14.26
C PHE A 61 -2.31 -25.13 -13.99
N PHE A 62 -2.61 -23.85 -14.15
CA PHE A 62 -3.96 -23.32 -13.92
C PHE A 62 -4.89 -23.41 -15.13
N GLY A 63 -4.41 -23.77 -16.31
CA GLY A 63 -5.17 -23.81 -17.56
C GLY A 63 -5.67 -22.43 -18.03
N LYS A 64 -5.16 -21.35 -17.45
CA LYS A 64 -5.48 -19.95 -17.73
C LYS A 64 -4.34 -19.05 -17.24
N PRO A 65 -4.27 -17.78 -17.68
CA PRO A 65 -3.29 -16.84 -17.16
C PRO A 65 -3.38 -16.73 -15.63
N ALA A 66 -2.24 -16.82 -14.96
CA ALA A 66 -2.11 -16.65 -13.52
C ALA A 66 -0.95 -15.70 -13.20
N ASN A 67 -1.15 -14.84 -12.22
CA ASN A 67 -0.22 -13.79 -11.88
C ASN A 67 -0.07 -13.69 -10.36
N LEU A 68 0.99 -13.02 -9.89
CA LEU A 68 1.08 -12.56 -8.52
C LEU A 68 0.19 -11.34 -8.34
N THR A 69 -0.50 -11.27 -7.20
CA THR A 69 -1.46 -10.20 -6.91
C THR A 69 -0.78 -8.85 -6.73
N VAL A 70 -1.41 -7.79 -7.20
CA VAL A 70 -1.00 -6.39 -6.99
C VAL A 70 -1.67 -5.76 -5.76
N SER A 71 -2.74 -6.42 -5.23
CA SER A 71 -3.50 -5.99 -4.05
C SER A 71 -4.43 -7.12 -3.57
N GLY A 72 -4.72 -7.13 -2.28
CA GLY A 72 -5.74 -8.00 -1.70
C GLY A 72 -7.16 -7.47 -1.82
N GLN A 73 -7.35 -6.23 -2.29
CA GLN A 73 -8.60 -5.49 -2.26
C GLN A 73 -9.77 -6.23 -2.93
N LEU A 74 -9.59 -6.70 -4.16
CA LEU A 74 -10.68 -7.31 -4.93
C LEU A 74 -11.37 -8.49 -4.20
N ASN A 75 -10.56 -9.35 -3.58
CA ASN A 75 -11.08 -10.43 -2.74
C ASN A 75 -11.51 -9.90 -1.36
N GLY A 76 -10.81 -8.90 -0.82
CA GLY A 76 -11.11 -8.24 0.45
C GLY A 76 -12.53 -7.67 0.48
N GLU A 77 -12.96 -6.97 -0.56
CA GLU A 77 -14.32 -6.42 -0.68
C GLU A 77 -15.42 -7.49 -0.57
N THR A 78 -15.16 -8.69 -1.08
CA THR A 78 -16.09 -9.82 -0.93
C THR A 78 -16.25 -10.23 0.53
N TYR A 79 -15.16 -10.20 1.31
CA TYR A 79 -15.21 -10.46 2.75
C TYR A 79 -15.85 -9.29 3.51
N ALA A 80 -15.62 -8.06 3.09
CA ALA A 80 -16.23 -6.87 3.69
C ALA A 80 -17.75 -6.90 3.57
N ALA A 81 -18.30 -7.46 2.47
CA ALA A 81 -19.73 -7.67 2.32
C ALA A 81 -20.33 -8.63 3.37
N ALA A 82 -19.51 -9.53 3.93
CA ALA A 82 -19.96 -10.49 4.95
C ALA A 82 -19.61 -10.02 6.39
N PHE A 83 -18.44 -9.43 6.60
CA PHE A 83 -17.90 -9.10 7.92
C PHE A 83 -17.94 -7.60 8.24
N ARG A 84 -18.29 -6.75 7.29
CA ARG A 84 -18.32 -5.29 7.38
C ARG A 84 -16.95 -4.64 7.42
N ASN A 85 -16.13 -4.94 8.43
CA ASN A 85 -14.80 -4.37 8.62
C ASN A 85 -13.77 -5.47 8.53
N ILE A 86 -12.93 -5.44 7.50
CA ILE A 86 -11.86 -6.40 7.30
C ILE A 86 -10.54 -5.65 7.04
N TYR A 87 -9.45 -6.35 7.13
CA TYR A 87 -8.18 -5.87 6.59
C TYR A 87 -7.36 -7.03 6.04
N THR A 88 -6.61 -6.75 4.98
CA THR A 88 -5.48 -7.55 4.57
C THR A 88 -4.20 -6.91 5.07
N PHE A 89 -3.20 -7.71 5.37
CA PHE A 89 -1.85 -7.27 5.63
C PHE A 89 -0.91 -8.37 5.14
N GLY A 90 -0.35 -8.20 3.96
CA GLY A 90 0.41 -9.24 3.30
C GLY A 90 1.19 -8.75 2.08
N PRO A 91 1.97 -9.66 1.48
CA PRO A 91 2.80 -9.33 0.33
C PRO A 91 1.94 -9.04 -0.91
N THR A 92 2.38 -8.03 -1.65
CA THR A 92 1.87 -7.65 -2.97
C THR A 92 3.03 -7.47 -3.93
N PHE A 93 2.76 -7.59 -5.22
CA PHE A 93 3.78 -7.65 -6.24
C PHE A 93 3.41 -6.75 -7.42
N ARG A 94 4.32 -5.86 -7.82
CA ARG A 94 4.13 -4.98 -8.97
C ARG A 94 5.37 -5.02 -9.85
N ALA A 95 5.20 -5.36 -11.13
CA ALA A 95 6.28 -5.50 -12.10
C ALA A 95 6.62 -4.18 -12.80
N GLU A 96 6.20 -3.06 -12.25
CA GLU A 96 6.45 -1.74 -12.82
C GLU A 96 7.94 -1.46 -12.96
N ASN A 97 8.34 -1.00 -14.14
CA ASN A 97 9.71 -0.56 -14.39
C ASN A 97 9.94 0.85 -13.82
N SER A 98 9.98 0.96 -12.51
CA SER A 98 10.20 2.20 -11.80
C SER A 98 11.48 2.14 -10.97
N ASN A 99 12.42 3.06 -11.22
CA ASN A 99 13.72 3.13 -10.55
C ASN A 99 13.75 4.22 -9.47
N THR A 100 12.69 4.38 -8.68
CA THR A 100 12.67 5.34 -7.58
C THR A 100 12.99 4.66 -6.25
N PRO A 101 13.51 5.40 -5.25
CA PRO A 101 13.80 4.84 -3.91
C PRO A 101 12.56 4.30 -3.16
N ARG A 102 11.36 4.65 -3.62
CA ARG A 102 10.09 4.29 -2.97
C ARG A 102 9.39 3.09 -3.63
N HIS A 103 9.87 2.59 -4.79
CA HIS A 103 9.28 1.47 -5.49
C HIS A 103 10.05 0.17 -5.22
N ALA A 104 9.31 -0.85 -4.82
CA ALA A 104 9.81 -2.20 -4.67
C ALA A 104 8.89 -3.16 -5.43
N ALA A 105 9.45 -4.19 -6.05
CA ALA A 105 8.68 -5.19 -6.78
C ALA A 105 7.85 -6.11 -5.86
N GLU A 106 8.26 -6.23 -4.60
CA GLU A 106 7.54 -6.93 -3.53
C GLU A 106 7.50 -6.04 -2.30
N PHE A 107 6.31 -5.83 -1.76
CA PHE A 107 6.10 -5.07 -0.52
C PHE A 107 4.84 -5.55 0.18
N TRP A 108 4.68 -5.19 1.46
CA TRP A 108 3.49 -5.52 2.23
C TRP A 108 2.57 -4.32 2.27
N MET A 109 1.30 -4.54 1.93
CA MET A 109 0.26 -3.52 2.03
C MET A 109 -0.62 -3.75 3.26
N ILE A 110 -1.09 -2.65 3.83
CA ILE A 110 -2.13 -2.60 4.85
C ILE A 110 -3.38 -2.10 4.15
N GLU A 111 -4.38 -2.94 4.01
CA GLU A 111 -5.56 -2.66 3.17
C GLU A 111 -6.83 -2.91 3.99
N PRO A 112 -7.29 -1.96 4.81
CA PRO A 112 -8.59 -2.05 5.47
C PRO A 112 -9.72 -1.80 4.47
N GLU A 113 -10.82 -2.56 4.60
CA GLU A 113 -12.05 -2.35 3.87
C GLU A 113 -13.21 -2.19 4.85
N ILE A 114 -13.95 -1.09 4.74
CA ILE A 114 -15.00 -0.71 5.67
C ILE A 114 -16.30 -0.52 4.89
N SER A 115 -17.24 -1.44 5.06
CA SER A 115 -18.58 -1.28 4.46
C SER A 115 -19.33 -0.13 5.14
N PHE A 116 -20.03 0.67 4.34
CA PHE A 116 -20.87 1.80 4.78
C PHE A 116 -20.09 2.99 5.38
N ALA A 117 -18.79 3.09 5.12
CA ALA A 117 -17.96 4.23 5.46
C ALA A 117 -17.90 5.24 4.32
N ASP A 118 -17.66 6.49 4.66
CA ASP A 118 -17.34 7.54 3.71
C ASP A 118 -15.86 7.96 3.81
N LEU A 119 -15.43 8.90 2.98
CA LEU A 119 -14.06 9.40 2.95
C LEU A 119 -13.61 9.96 4.30
N SER A 120 -14.51 10.57 5.08
CA SER A 120 -14.16 11.10 6.40
C SER A 120 -13.84 9.99 7.38
N ASP A 121 -14.63 8.91 7.36
CA ASP A 121 -14.41 7.73 8.20
C ASP A 121 -13.06 7.06 7.87
N ASP A 122 -12.71 6.99 6.58
CA ASP A 122 -11.45 6.43 6.12
C ASP A 122 -10.25 7.28 6.56
N MET A 123 -10.34 8.60 6.41
CA MET A 123 -9.30 9.53 6.90
C MET A 123 -9.13 9.44 8.42
N ASP A 124 -10.21 9.31 9.19
CA ASP A 124 -10.16 9.14 10.64
C ASP A 124 -9.46 7.84 11.03
N LEU A 125 -9.77 6.75 10.33
CA LEU A 125 -9.12 5.46 10.55
C LEU A 125 -7.63 5.50 10.21
N ALA A 126 -7.27 6.11 9.08
CA ALA A 126 -5.89 6.24 8.64
C ALA A 126 -5.04 7.04 9.65
N GLU A 127 -5.55 8.20 10.13
CA GLU A 127 -4.88 8.99 11.16
C GLU A 127 -4.71 8.20 12.45
N ALA A 128 -5.78 7.55 12.93
CA ALA A 128 -5.74 6.76 14.15
C ALA A 128 -4.75 5.59 14.05
N MET A 129 -4.68 4.92 12.90
CA MET A 129 -3.75 3.82 12.63
C MET A 129 -2.28 4.29 12.68
N ILE A 130 -1.97 5.37 11.98
CA ILE A 130 -0.60 5.90 11.93
C ILE A 130 -0.14 6.32 13.33
N LYS A 131 -0.97 7.08 14.05
CA LYS A 131 -0.66 7.51 15.42
C LYS A 131 -0.49 6.32 16.37
N TYR A 132 -1.34 5.31 16.25
CA TYR A 132 -1.24 4.11 17.07
C TYR A 132 0.08 3.36 16.85
N ILE A 133 0.45 3.12 15.59
CA ILE A 133 1.69 2.41 15.25
C ILE A 133 2.91 3.20 15.74
N VAL A 134 2.93 4.52 15.53
CA VAL A 134 4.05 5.38 15.99
C VAL A 134 4.16 5.34 17.52
N ASN A 135 3.05 5.53 18.25
CA ASN A 135 3.05 5.44 19.73
C ASN A 135 3.53 4.08 20.20
N TYR A 136 3.04 3.00 19.60
CA TYR A 136 3.44 1.65 19.95
C TYR A 136 4.96 1.45 19.78
N LEU A 137 5.53 1.94 18.69
CA LEU A 137 6.96 1.85 18.45
C LEU A 137 7.77 2.74 19.40
N MET A 138 7.29 3.94 19.73
CA MET A 138 7.95 4.81 20.70
C MET A 138 8.01 4.18 22.10
N GLU A 139 6.98 3.41 22.47
CA GLU A 139 6.92 2.72 23.77
C GLU A 139 7.76 1.43 23.78
N HIS A 140 7.73 0.63 22.71
CA HIS A 140 8.28 -0.73 22.72
C HIS A 140 9.59 -0.89 21.95
N ALA A 141 10.07 0.14 21.24
CA ALA A 141 11.31 0.14 20.47
C ALA A 141 12.17 1.39 20.73
N ALA A 142 12.15 1.89 21.98
CA ALA A 142 12.83 3.14 22.32
C ALA A 142 14.34 3.10 22.04
N GLU A 143 15.00 1.98 22.32
CA GLU A 143 16.44 1.81 22.10
C GLU A 143 16.78 1.85 20.60
N GLU A 144 16.01 1.15 19.77
CA GLU A 144 16.18 1.14 18.33
C GLU A 144 15.90 2.52 17.71
N LEU A 145 14.85 3.20 18.17
CA LEU A 145 14.55 4.56 17.71
C LEU A 145 15.65 5.55 18.10
N GLN A 146 16.21 5.42 19.29
CA GLN A 146 17.36 6.22 19.72
C GLN A 146 18.59 5.95 18.84
N PHE A 147 18.84 4.68 18.51
CA PHE A 147 19.93 4.32 17.59
C PHE A 147 19.72 4.98 16.21
N PHE A 148 18.54 4.86 15.64
CA PHE A 148 18.23 5.48 14.34
C PHE A 148 18.32 7.01 14.40
N GLY A 149 17.83 7.62 15.47
CA GLY A 149 17.95 9.07 15.69
C GLY A 149 19.39 9.56 15.77
N ASN A 150 20.28 8.77 16.38
CA ASN A 150 21.68 9.15 16.53
C ASN A 150 22.52 8.93 15.26
N PHE A 151 22.26 7.87 14.51
CA PHE A 151 23.15 7.39 13.45
C PHE A 151 22.58 7.47 12.04
N VAL A 152 21.26 7.60 11.87
CA VAL A 152 20.63 7.58 10.55
C VAL A 152 19.91 8.91 10.26
N ASP A 153 19.06 9.37 11.17
CA ASP A 153 18.26 10.59 10.96
C ASP A 153 18.04 11.32 12.30
N LYS A 154 18.77 12.40 12.49
CA LYS A 154 18.72 13.23 13.71
C LYS A 154 17.36 13.88 13.96
N THR A 155 16.52 14.01 12.93
CA THR A 155 15.18 14.61 13.03
C THR A 155 14.08 13.58 13.29
N LEU A 156 14.43 12.28 13.36
CA LEU A 156 13.46 11.19 13.48
C LEU A 156 12.51 11.38 14.65
N MET A 157 13.04 11.63 15.86
CA MET A 157 12.21 11.74 17.05
C MET A 157 11.29 12.97 17.03
N ASP A 158 11.74 14.09 16.49
CA ASP A 158 10.91 15.29 16.33
C ASP A 158 9.75 15.04 15.36
N ARG A 159 10.02 14.34 14.25
CA ARG A 159 8.98 13.96 13.29
C ARG A 159 7.96 12.99 13.90
N LEU A 160 8.42 11.94 14.60
CA LEU A 160 7.52 10.98 15.25
C LEU A 160 6.65 11.67 16.31
N ASN A 161 7.23 12.54 17.14
CA ASN A 161 6.49 13.33 18.12
C ASN A 161 5.47 14.25 17.45
N SER A 162 5.84 14.91 16.35
CA SER A 162 4.92 15.77 15.60
C SER A 162 3.71 14.99 15.07
N ILE A 163 3.93 13.79 14.53
CA ILE A 163 2.84 12.91 14.05
C ILE A 163 1.86 12.58 15.16
N VAL A 164 2.37 12.25 16.35
CA VAL A 164 1.52 11.82 17.48
C VAL A 164 0.76 12.96 18.12
N GLN A 165 1.40 14.13 18.26
CA GLN A 165 0.88 15.25 19.05
C GLN A 165 -0.06 16.16 18.26
N ASN A 166 0.06 16.21 16.93
CA ASN A 166 -0.75 17.09 16.10
C ASN A 166 -1.91 16.34 15.45
N GLU A 167 -3.01 17.03 15.22
CA GLU A 167 -4.07 16.55 14.33
C GLU A 167 -3.60 16.61 12.87
N PHE A 168 -4.02 15.64 12.05
CA PHE A 168 -3.69 15.65 10.63
C PHE A 168 -4.56 16.68 9.91
N ALA A 169 -3.90 17.60 9.23
CA ALA A 169 -4.60 18.52 8.36
C ALA A 169 -5.25 17.77 7.18
N ARG A 170 -6.47 18.14 6.86
CA ARG A 170 -7.21 17.59 5.73
C ARG A 170 -7.34 18.64 4.65
N CYS A 171 -6.87 18.31 3.47
CA CYS A 171 -6.81 19.21 2.34
C CYS A 171 -7.44 18.54 1.12
N THR A 172 -8.34 19.25 0.44
CA THR A 172 -8.85 18.75 -0.84
C THR A 172 -7.79 18.85 -1.92
N TYR A 173 -7.88 18.02 -2.96
CA TYR A 173 -6.99 18.09 -4.11
C TYR A 173 -6.96 19.50 -4.73
N THR A 174 -8.13 20.14 -4.88
CA THR A 174 -8.23 21.51 -5.40
C THR A 174 -7.47 22.52 -4.53
N GLU A 175 -7.58 22.40 -3.21
CA GLU A 175 -6.86 23.25 -2.28
C GLU A 175 -5.36 22.98 -2.30
N ALA A 176 -4.95 21.70 -2.38
CA ALA A 176 -3.54 21.32 -2.53
C ALA A 176 -2.91 21.96 -3.78
N ILE A 177 -3.57 21.86 -4.94
CA ILE A 177 -3.11 22.49 -6.18
C ILE A 177 -3.00 24.03 -6.02
N ARG A 178 -3.96 24.65 -5.35
CA ARG A 178 -3.90 26.09 -5.07
C ARG A 178 -2.69 26.45 -4.21
N LEU A 179 -2.49 25.75 -3.09
CA LEU A 179 -1.37 25.97 -2.17
C LEU A 179 -0.02 25.78 -2.87
N LEU A 180 0.13 24.71 -3.65
CA LEU A 180 1.35 24.45 -4.41
C LEU A 180 1.63 25.54 -5.43
N SER A 181 0.60 25.99 -6.16
CA SER A 181 0.75 27.03 -7.17
C SER A 181 1.09 28.40 -6.57
N GLU A 182 0.63 28.68 -5.35
CA GLU A 182 0.88 29.93 -4.61
C GLU A 182 2.14 29.88 -3.73
N SER A 183 2.78 28.70 -3.58
CA SER A 183 3.93 28.50 -2.69
C SER A 183 5.18 29.32 -3.08
N GLY A 184 5.27 29.73 -4.35
CA GLY A 184 6.45 30.38 -4.89
C GLY A 184 7.65 29.44 -5.09
N HIS A 185 7.47 28.14 -4.86
CA HIS A 185 8.50 27.13 -5.12
C HIS A 185 8.60 26.84 -6.62
N ASP A 186 9.82 26.69 -7.12
CA ASP A 186 10.08 26.33 -8.53
C ASP A 186 10.16 24.80 -8.66
N PHE A 187 9.02 24.18 -8.90
CA PHE A 187 8.89 22.75 -9.08
C PHE A 187 9.41 22.31 -10.44
N GLU A 188 10.07 21.16 -10.51
CA GLU A 188 10.44 20.51 -11.77
C GLU A 188 9.19 20.15 -12.57
N TYR A 189 8.17 19.58 -11.89
CA TYR A 189 6.85 19.28 -12.45
C TYR A 189 5.84 20.33 -11.95
N LYS A 190 5.55 21.34 -12.79
CA LYS A 190 4.65 22.42 -12.40
C LYS A 190 3.26 21.89 -12.06
N PRO A 191 2.73 22.17 -10.86
CA PRO A 191 1.41 21.72 -10.46
C PRO A 191 0.33 22.46 -11.27
N TYR A 192 -0.65 21.69 -11.76
CA TYR A 192 -1.86 22.22 -12.39
C TYR A 192 -3.05 21.33 -12.02
N TRP A 193 -4.25 21.85 -12.08
CA TRP A 193 -5.43 21.07 -11.72
C TRP A 193 -5.64 19.91 -12.70
N GLY A 194 -5.69 18.68 -12.20
CA GLY A 194 -5.79 17.43 -12.97
C GLY A 194 -4.46 16.71 -13.17
N CYS A 195 -3.32 17.25 -12.69
CA CYS A 195 -2.04 16.52 -12.73
C CYS A 195 -1.94 15.52 -11.57
N ASP A 196 -1.16 14.46 -11.75
CA ASP A 196 -0.69 13.63 -10.68
C ASP A 196 0.37 14.37 -9.85
N LEU A 197 0.21 14.37 -8.52
CA LEU A 197 1.19 14.96 -7.63
C LEU A 197 2.45 14.08 -7.56
N GLN A 198 3.60 14.74 -7.60
CA GLN A 198 4.91 14.10 -7.53
C GLN A 198 5.49 14.22 -6.12
N THR A 199 6.52 13.45 -5.81
CA THR A 199 7.21 13.48 -4.50
C THR A 199 7.66 14.88 -4.07
N GLU A 200 8.01 15.74 -5.01
CA GLU A 200 8.42 17.12 -4.70
C GLU A 200 7.25 18.03 -4.25
N HIS A 201 6.01 17.58 -4.45
CA HIS A 201 4.79 18.30 -4.04
C HIS A 201 4.35 17.95 -2.61
N GLU A 202 4.94 16.91 -2.00
CA GLU A 202 4.69 16.47 -0.62
C GLU A 202 5.55 17.26 0.37
#